data_48980bec394d39a0c3c27b91d4a293e7
#
_entry.id   48980bec394d39a0c3c27b91d4a293e7
#
_cell.length_a   1.000
_cell.length_b   1.000
_cell.length_c   1.000
_cell.angle_alpha   90.00
_cell.angle_beta   90.00
_cell.angle_gamma   90.00
#
_symmetry.space_group_name_H-M   'P 1'
#
loop_
_entity.id
_entity.type
_entity.pdbx_description
1 polymer ?
#
loop_
_entity_poly.entity_id
_entity_poly.type
_entity_poly.pdbx_seq_one_letter_code
_entity_poly.pdbx_strand_id
1 'polypeptide(L)'
;VEGARLEAMGTGLFEEEGELEKAWWLRFGDETLTELIEKALKENPTLKQAGARLNAAAEVALQKRAALFPQVSFDPTDIWQHYAKDGFFRTYAPDIPAMVNDIMIYFTFSYEVDFWGKNRDLFRAALGEMRARAAEQKQAELLITTSIAYTYEELQFLLKKRGILQKQEAIREKIERIREQRKIHALDGELPRLDSKSSTLDVSALLRQVDPKIDEHVHMLHQLTGMTPDEKVTIKQQAETCLHVGLPKELSLDLVARRPDLAALRARVEAA
;
A
#
# COMPACT_ATOMS: atom_id res chain seq x y z
N VAL A 1 -3.11 16.24 14.26
CA VAL A 1 -2.15 16.24 15.39
C VAL A 1 -0.90 15.43 15.02
N GLU A 2 -1.06 14.32 14.29
CA GLU A 2 0.04 13.42 13.86
C GLU A 2 0.90 14.05 12.76
N GLY A 3 0.31 14.72 11.76
CA GLY A 3 1.04 15.41 10.70
C GLY A 3 1.93 16.54 11.22
N ALA A 4 1.45 17.34 12.16
CA ALA A 4 2.20 18.43 12.77
C ALA A 4 3.41 17.93 13.62
N ARG A 5 3.35 16.69 14.12
CA ARG A 5 4.47 16.09 14.88
C ARG A 5 5.61 15.64 13.96
N LEU A 6 5.29 15.13 12.77
CA LEU A 6 6.27 14.74 11.76
C LEU A 6 6.94 15.98 11.13
N GLU A 7 6.19 17.05 10.87
CA GLU A 7 6.72 18.33 10.38
C GLU A 7 7.71 18.97 11.37
N ALA A 8 7.42 18.92 12.68
CA ALA A 8 8.30 19.44 13.72
C ALA A 8 9.65 18.69 13.84
N MET A 9 9.75 17.48 13.27
CA MET A 9 10.97 16.68 13.28
C MET A 9 11.91 16.93 12.09
N GLY A 10 11.65 17.94 11.27
CA GLY A 10 12.55 18.33 10.18
C GLY A 10 12.33 17.55 8.88
N THR A 11 11.10 17.13 8.60
CA THR A 11 10.70 16.55 7.31
C THR A 11 10.69 17.57 6.16
N GLY A 12 11.08 18.81 6.40
CA GLY A 12 11.30 19.88 5.39
C GLY A 12 12.41 19.58 4.38
N LEU A 13 12.85 18.32 4.25
CA LEU A 13 13.87 17.87 3.30
C LEU A 13 13.31 17.33 1.97
N PHE A 14 12.01 17.34 1.81
CA PHE A 14 11.40 17.18 0.50
C PHE A 14 11.00 18.58 0.02
N GLU A 15 12.00 19.39 -0.35
CA GLU A 15 11.74 20.59 -1.10
C GLU A 15 10.96 20.23 -2.36
N GLU A 16 9.89 20.99 -2.60
CA GLU A 16 8.89 20.83 -3.66
C GLU A 16 9.43 21.04 -5.08
N GLU A 17 10.67 20.68 -5.38
CA GLU A 17 11.17 20.72 -6.75
C GLU A 17 10.78 19.44 -7.50
N GLY A 18 9.63 19.51 -8.15
CA GLY A 18 9.14 18.53 -9.12
C GLY A 18 8.48 17.32 -8.50
N GLU A 19 7.49 17.55 -7.65
CA GLU A 19 6.50 16.52 -7.35
C GLU A 19 5.99 15.96 -8.69
N LEU A 20 6.25 14.68 -8.95
CA LEU A 20 5.35 13.90 -9.80
C LEU A 20 3.94 14.27 -9.32
N GLU A 21 3.11 14.86 -10.19
CA GLU A 21 1.76 15.28 -9.80
C GLU A 21 1.18 14.20 -8.89
N LYS A 22 0.94 14.56 -7.63
CA LYS A 22 0.47 13.62 -6.58
C LYS A 22 -0.75 12.82 -7.03
N ALA A 23 -1.46 13.32 -8.05
CA ALA A 23 -2.68 12.77 -8.59
C ALA A 23 -2.60 12.62 -10.12
N TRP A 24 -1.53 11.96 -10.62
CA TRP A 24 -1.30 11.74 -12.06
C TRP A 24 -2.49 11.05 -12.77
N TRP A 25 -3.28 10.26 -12.05
CA TRP A 25 -4.47 9.57 -12.57
C TRP A 25 -5.61 10.51 -12.95
N LEU A 26 -5.65 11.74 -12.42
CA LEU A 26 -6.65 12.74 -12.79
C LEU A 26 -6.56 13.13 -14.28
N ARG A 27 -5.40 12.95 -14.90
CA ARG A 27 -5.21 13.18 -16.35
C ARG A 27 -6.03 12.25 -17.23
N PHE A 28 -6.46 11.08 -16.69
CA PHE A 28 -7.34 10.17 -17.41
C PHE A 28 -8.77 10.71 -17.54
N GLY A 29 -9.16 11.67 -16.71
CA GLY A 29 -10.51 12.25 -16.71
C GLY A 29 -11.60 11.24 -16.36
N ASP A 30 -11.24 10.15 -15.68
CA ASP A 30 -12.13 9.07 -15.28
C ASP A 30 -12.48 9.19 -13.80
N GLU A 31 -13.75 9.52 -13.50
CA GLU A 31 -14.24 9.62 -12.14
C GLU A 31 -14.17 8.27 -11.42
N THR A 32 -14.51 7.18 -12.11
CA THR A 32 -14.51 5.82 -11.52
C THR A 32 -13.09 5.39 -11.13
N LEU A 33 -12.11 5.63 -12.02
CA LEU A 33 -10.69 5.36 -11.73
C LEU A 33 -10.22 6.19 -10.53
N THR A 34 -10.60 7.47 -10.50
CA THR A 34 -10.25 8.38 -9.40
C THR A 34 -10.81 7.89 -8.07
N GLU A 35 -12.10 7.54 -8.02
CA GLU A 35 -12.75 7.00 -6.82
C GLU A 35 -12.09 5.71 -6.33
N LEU A 36 -11.74 4.79 -7.25
CA LEU A 36 -11.05 3.54 -6.91
C LEU A 36 -9.67 3.79 -6.31
N ILE A 37 -8.88 4.69 -6.89
CA ILE A 37 -7.56 5.03 -6.38
C ILE A 37 -7.65 5.74 -5.02
N GLU A 38 -8.54 6.72 -4.88
CA GLU A 38 -8.74 7.42 -3.59
C GLU A 38 -9.20 6.47 -2.48
N LYS A 39 -10.08 5.53 -2.81
CA LYS A 39 -10.49 4.49 -1.87
C LYS A 39 -9.31 3.61 -1.46
N ALA A 40 -8.50 3.16 -2.44
CA ALA A 40 -7.31 2.37 -2.16
C ALA A 40 -6.30 3.10 -1.27
N LEU A 41 -6.05 4.38 -1.51
CA LEU A 41 -5.15 5.19 -0.68
C LEU A 41 -5.60 5.29 0.78
N LYS A 42 -6.91 5.20 1.04
CA LYS A 42 -7.49 5.24 2.39
C LYS A 42 -7.58 3.86 3.06
N GLU A 43 -7.94 2.84 2.30
CA GLU A 43 -8.41 1.56 2.84
C GLU A 43 -7.46 0.38 2.60
N ASN A 44 -6.54 0.49 1.63
CA ASN A 44 -5.64 -0.61 1.29
C ASN A 44 -4.80 -1.07 2.50
N PRO A 45 -4.82 -2.36 2.86
CA PRO A 45 -4.09 -2.89 4.02
C PRO A 45 -2.58 -2.74 3.91
N THR A 46 -2.01 -2.85 2.69
CA THR A 46 -0.57 -2.73 2.47
C THR A 46 -0.10 -1.30 2.74
N LEU A 47 -0.87 -0.27 2.36
CA LEU A 47 -0.56 1.12 2.66
C LEU A 47 -0.68 1.40 4.16
N LYS A 48 -1.72 0.88 4.82
CA LYS A 48 -1.85 0.98 6.29
C LYS A 48 -0.65 0.34 7.00
N GLN A 49 -0.19 -0.82 6.52
CA GLN A 49 1.01 -1.47 7.06
C GLN A 49 2.28 -0.64 6.84
N ALA A 50 2.45 -0.04 5.65
CA ALA A 50 3.59 0.83 5.37
C ALA A 50 3.57 2.07 6.27
N GLY A 51 2.41 2.70 6.45
CA GLY A 51 2.22 3.81 7.39
C GLY A 51 2.52 3.44 8.83
N ALA A 52 2.06 2.26 9.30
CA ALA A 52 2.36 1.78 10.64
C ALA A 52 3.88 1.55 10.85
N ARG A 53 4.59 1.05 9.85
CA ARG A 53 6.05 0.89 9.90
C ARG A 53 6.77 2.25 9.96
N LEU A 54 6.29 3.25 9.22
CA LEU A 54 6.81 4.61 9.30
C LEU A 54 6.61 5.18 10.70
N ASN A 55 5.41 5.07 11.27
CA ASN A 55 5.11 5.55 12.61
C ASN A 55 5.99 4.86 13.66
N ALA A 56 6.19 3.55 13.56
CA ALA A 56 7.08 2.82 14.45
C ALA A 56 8.53 3.33 14.36
N ALA A 57 9.04 3.59 13.15
CA ALA A 57 10.37 4.16 12.96
C ALA A 57 10.49 5.58 13.51
N ALA A 58 9.43 6.40 13.38
CA ALA A 58 9.37 7.73 13.96
C ALA A 58 9.43 7.70 15.50
N GLU A 59 8.70 6.76 16.13
CA GLU A 59 8.76 6.60 17.59
C GLU A 59 10.14 6.11 18.07
N VAL A 60 10.81 5.24 17.30
CA VAL A 60 12.21 4.85 17.59
C VAL A 60 13.15 6.06 17.50
N ALA A 61 12.97 6.93 16.52
CA ALA A 61 13.75 8.16 16.40
C ALA A 61 13.51 9.09 17.61
N LEU A 62 12.26 9.23 18.06
CA LEU A 62 11.93 9.99 19.29
C LEU A 62 12.58 9.38 20.53
N GLN A 63 12.54 8.07 20.65
CA GLN A 63 13.22 7.37 21.75
C GLN A 63 14.74 7.63 21.77
N LYS A 64 15.40 7.59 20.59
CA LYS A 64 16.82 7.92 20.50
C LYS A 64 17.10 9.39 20.81
N ARG A 65 16.19 10.30 20.40
CA ARG A 65 16.27 11.70 20.77
C ARG A 65 16.17 11.93 22.27
N ALA A 66 15.32 11.15 22.97
CA ALA A 66 15.17 11.28 24.42
C ALA A 66 16.48 11.08 25.17
N ALA A 67 17.38 10.22 24.68
CA ALA A 67 18.71 10.01 25.28
C ALA A 67 19.62 11.26 25.24
N LEU A 68 19.27 12.28 24.46
CA LEU A 68 20.00 13.58 24.43
C LEU A 68 19.61 14.51 25.57
N PHE A 69 18.59 14.17 26.36
CA PHE A 69 18.07 15.00 27.44
C PHE A 69 18.20 14.28 28.79
N PRO A 70 18.22 15.02 29.92
CA PRO A 70 18.16 14.43 31.23
C PRO A 70 16.92 13.51 31.38
N GLN A 71 17.16 12.31 31.93
CA GLN A 71 16.12 11.34 32.22
C GLN A 71 15.71 11.47 33.69
N VAL A 72 14.43 11.43 33.95
CA VAL A 72 13.87 11.42 35.31
C VAL A 72 12.96 10.21 35.40
N SER A 73 13.26 9.31 36.34
CA SER A 73 12.36 8.20 36.65
C SER A 73 11.80 8.35 38.07
N PHE A 74 10.59 7.84 38.24
CA PHE A 74 9.91 7.75 39.51
C PHE A 74 9.59 6.29 39.77
N ASP A 75 10.28 5.72 40.77
CA ASP A 75 10.25 4.29 41.06
C ASP A 75 9.68 4.05 42.48
N PRO A 76 8.35 3.99 42.68
CA PRO A 76 7.76 3.57 43.91
C PRO A 76 7.88 2.05 44.04
N THR A 77 8.41 1.59 45.19
CA THR A 77 8.56 0.18 45.50
C THR A 77 7.93 -0.11 46.86
N ASP A 78 7.08 -1.10 46.88
CA ASP A 78 6.47 -1.62 48.15
C ASP A 78 6.95 -3.09 48.32
N ILE A 79 7.76 -3.31 49.35
CA ILE A 79 8.37 -4.61 49.62
C ILE A 79 7.84 -5.16 50.92
N TRP A 80 7.11 -6.25 50.85
CA TRP A 80 6.69 -7.03 51.98
C TRP A 80 7.72 -8.13 52.25
N GLN A 81 8.44 -8.02 53.39
CA GLN A 81 9.47 -8.98 53.78
C GLN A 81 9.05 -9.75 55.02
N HIS A 82 9.23 -11.06 54.96
CA HIS A 82 9.09 -11.93 56.13
C HIS A 82 10.47 -12.42 56.56
N TYR A 83 10.90 -12.03 57.75
CA TYR A 83 12.16 -12.46 58.33
C TYR A 83 11.96 -13.74 59.12
N ALA A 84 12.69 -14.79 58.75
CA ALA A 84 12.68 -16.06 59.50
C ALA A 84 13.15 -15.85 60.95
N LYS A 85 12.52 -16.55 61.91
CA LYS A 85 12.81 -16.40 63.32
C LYS A 85 14.30 -16.66 63.64
N ASP A 86 14.89 -17.67 63.02
CA ASP A 86 16.28 -18.08 63.19
C ASP A 86 17.18 -17.61 62.04
N GLY A 87 16.75 -16.59 61.29
CA GLY A 87 17.48 -16.03 60.18
C GLY A 87 18.56 -15.02 60.62
N PHE A 88 19.56 -14.78 59.76
CA PHE A 88 20.71 -13.89 60.01
C PHE A 88 20.28 -12.52 60.56
N PHE A 89 19.30 -11.86 59.96
CA PHE A 89 18.87 -10.54 60.40
C PHE A 89 18.31 -10.54 61.84
N ARG A 90 17.48 -11.51 62.22
CA ARG A 90 16.90 -11.59 63.56
C ARG A 90 17.87 -12.11 64.60
N THR A 91 18.94 -12.80 64.20
CA THR A 91 20.04 -13.18 65.10
C THR A 91 20.82 -11.96 65.60
N TYR A 92 21.02 -10.97 64.74
CA TYR A 92 21.77 -9.75 65.10
C TYR A 92 20.88 -8.58 65.52
N ALA A 93 19.59 -8.59 65.17
CA ALA A 93 18.59 -7.62 65.58
C ALA A 93 17.29 -8.32 65.98
N PRO A 94 17.21 -8.87 67.21
CA PRO A 94 16.05 -9.69 67.65
C PRO A 94 14.71 -8.96 67.69
N ASP A 95 14.73 -7.63 67.77
CA ASP A 95 13.57 -6.77 67.86
C ASP A 95 12.92 -6.48 66.49
N ILE A 96 13.50 -6.96 65.37
CA ILE A 96 12.88 -6.80 64.08
C ILE A 96 11.57 -7.59 63.98
N PRO A 97 10.44 -6.96 63.63
CA PRO A 97 9.18 -7.66 63.40
C PRO A 97 9.31 -8.78 62.37
N ALA A 98 8.55 -9.86 62.53
CA ALA A 98 8.58 -10.97 61.58
C ALA A 98 8.12 -10.55 60.17
N MET A 99 7.24 -9.59 60.09
CA MET A 99 6.79 -8.99 58.80
C MET A 99 7.08 -7.49 58.85
N VAL A 100 7.75 -7.03 57.82
CA VAL A 100 8.06 -5.62 57.62
C VAL A 100 7.56 -5.21 56.21
N ASN A 101 6.85 -4.10 56.17
CA ASN A 101 6.52 -3.43 54.94
C ASN A 101 7.47 -2.25 54.79
N ASP A 102 8.23 -2.24 53.68
CA ASP A 102 9.17 -1.19 53.36
C ASP A 102 8.72 -0.48 52.06
N ILE A 103 8.26 0.78 52.24
CA ILE A 103 7.82 1.63 51.14
C ILE A 103 8.94 2.58 50.79
N MET A 104 9.50 2.41 49.60
CA MET A 104 10.57 3.25 49.07
C MET A 104 10.07 4.05 47.87
N ILE A 105 10.34 5.34 47.84
CA ILE A 105 9.98 6.24 46.78
C ILE A 105 11.25 6.93 46.30
N TYR A 106 11.64 6.64 45.05
CA TYR A 106 12.84 7.23 44.45
C TYR A 106 12.49 8.11 43.28
N PHE A 107 13.19 9.26 43.20
CA PHE A 107 13.35 10.04 41.99
C PHE A 107 14.79 9.88 41.56
N THR A 108 14.99 9.25 40.40
CA THR A 108 16.33 9.08 39.82
C THR A 108 16.53 10.05 38.68
N PHE A 109 17.59 10.84 38.75
CA PHE A 109 18.02 11.74 37.68
C PHE A 109 19.27 11.17 37.04
N SER A 110 19.23 10.98 35.72
CA SER A 110 20.41 10.53 34.97
C SER A 110 20.58 11.39 33.70
N TYR A 111 21.82 11.77 33.40
CA TYR A 111 22.17 12.47 32.20
C TYR A 111 23.56 12.03 31.73
N GLU A 112 23.63 11.53 30.47
CA GLU A 112 24.87 11.17 29.81
C GLU A 112 25.32 12.32 28.93
N VAL A 113 26.45 12.97 29.27
CA VAL A 113 27.01 14.04 28.44
C VAL A 113 27.66 13.43 27.21
N ASP A 114 27.17 13.78 26.05
CA ASP A 114 27.56 13.20 24.76
C ASP A 114 28.79 13.94 24.17
N PHE A 115 29.98 13.70 24.75
CA PHE A 115 31.23 14.34 24.32
C PHE A 115 31.66 13.89 22.91
N TRP A 116 31.49 12.63 22.58
CA TRP A 116 31.95 12.02 21.31
C TRP A 116 30.85 11.89 20.27
N GLY A 117 29.64 12.32 20.54
CA GLY A 117 28.53 12.29 19.58
C GLY A 117 27.81 10.96 19.47
N LYS A 118 28.09 9.96 20.32
CA LYS A 118 27.44 8.63 20.32
C LYS A 118 25.90 8.72 20.24
N ASN A 119 25.28 9.47 21.15
CA ASN A 119 23.82 9.57 21.21
C ASN A 119 23.27 10.41 20.05
N ARG A 120 24.00 11.44 19.61
CA ARG A 120 23.66 12.23 18.42
C ARG A 120 23.69 11.39 17.16
N ASP A 121 24.69 10.53 16.99
CA ASP A 121 24.81 9.68 15.80
C ASP A 121 23.77 8.56 15.81
N LEU A 122 23.45 7.98 16.98
CA LEU A 122 22.32 7.05 17.11
C LEU A 122 20.99 7.68 16.73
N PHE A 123 20.78 8.95 17.11
CA PHE A 123 19.58 9.69 16.70
C PHE A 123 19.55 9.96 15.19
N ARG A 124 20.68 10.35 14.59
CA ARG A 124 20.81 10.57 13.13
C ARG A 124 20.56 9.28 12.36
N ALA A 125 21.11 8.15 12.82
CA ALA A 125 20.85 6.84 12.23
C ALA A 125 19.34 6.48 12.26
N ALA A 126 18.67 6.71 13.40
CA ALA A 126 17.24 6.47 13.52
C ALA A 126 16.41 7.41 12.61
N LEU A 127 16.83 8.67 12.43
CA LEU A 127 16.22 9.59 11.46
C LEU A 127 16.41 9.10 10.01
N GLY A 128 17.57 8.57 9.66
CA GLY A 128 17.82 7.99 8.36
C GLY A 128 16.91 6.80 8.07
N GLU A 129 16.73 5.90 9.04
CA GLU A 129 15.77 4.78 8.89
C GLU A 129 14.33 5.25 8.78
N MET A 130 13.90 6.26 9.55
CA MET A 130 12.58 6.86 9.42
C MET A 130 12.36 7.44 8.01
N ARG A 131 13.35 8.14 7.44
CA ARG A 131 13.30 8.66 6.06
C ARG A 131 13.21 7.53 5.03
N ALA A 132 13.95 6.44 5.25
CA ALA A 132 13.86 5.25 4.39
C ALA A 132 12.46 4.67 4.40
N ARG A 133 11.81 4.55 5.56
CA ARG A 133 10.41 4.07 5.68
C ARG A 133 9.41 5.01 5.02
N ALA A 134 9.63 6.33 5.09
CA ALA A 134 8.79 7.31 4.39
C ALA A 134 8.89 7.15 2.87
N ALA A 135 10.09 6.93 2.35
CA ALA A 135 10.30 6.65 0.92
C ALA A 135 9.69 5.31 0.49
N GLU A 136 9.78 4.26 1.31
CA GLU A 136 9.11 2.96 1.07
C GLU A 136 7.59 3.10 1.03
N GLN A 137 6.98 3.92 1.90
CA GLN A 137 5.55 4.20 1.85
C GLN A 137 5.16 4.86 0.52
N LYS A 138 5.90 5.89 0.08
CA LYS A 138 5.67 6.53 -1.24
C LYS A 138 5.81 5.55 -2.40
N GLN A 139 6.77 4.62 -2.33
CA GLN A 139 6.92 3.55 -3.32
C GLN A 139 5.71 2.61 -3.34
N ALA A 140 5.19 2.23 -2.19
CA ALA A 140 3.99 1.40 -2.08
C ALA A 140 2.76 2.12 -2.66
N GLU A 141 2.59 3.42 -2.38
CA GLU A 141 1.53 4.26 -2.97
C GLU A 141 1.62 4.28 -4.50
N LEU A 142 2.81 4.50 -5.06
CA LEU A 142 3.03 4.50 -6.50
C LEU A 142 2.70 3.14 -7.12
N LEU A 143 3.16 2.05 -6.53
CA LEU A 143 2.90 0.70 -7.03
C LEU A 143 1.40 0.37 -7.02
N ILE A 144 0.70 0.69 -5.94
CA ILE A 144 -0.74 0.40 -5.80
C ILE A 144 -1.55 1.24 -6.79
N THR A 145 -1.29 2.55 -6.87
CA THR A 145 -2.01 3.42 -7.81
C THR A 145 -1.78 3.02 -9.26
N THR A 146 -0.55 2.66 -9.62
CA THR A 146 -0.21 2.18 -10.96
C THR A 146 -0.87 0.83 -11.26
N SER A 147 -0.87 -0.10 -10.30
CA SER A 147 -1.51 -1.41 -10.46
C SER A 147 -3.02 -1.29 -10.65
N ILE A 148 -3.68 -0.37 -9.90
CA ILE A 148 -5.12 -0.12 -10.06
C ILE A 148 -5.40 0.44 -11.44
N ALA A 149 -4.64 1.45 -11.90
CA ALA A 149 -4.84 2.04 -13.21
C ALA A 149 -4.65 1.00 -14.34
N TYR A 150 -3.60 0.19 -14.26
CA TYR A 150 -3.35 -0.89 -15.23
C TYR A 150 -4.48 -1.92 -15.25
N THR A 151 -4.89 -2.42 -14.07
CA THR A 151 -5.98 -3.42 -13.96
C THR A 151 -7.31 -2.85 -14.46
N TYR A 152 -7.57 -1.57 -14.19
CA TYR A 152 -8.77 -0.89 -14.65
C TYR A 152 -8.80 -0.73 -16.18
N GLU A 153 -7.69 -0.33 -16.80
CA GLU A 153 -7.59 -0.20 -18.26
C GLU A 153 -7.74 -1.56 -18.97
N GLU A 154 -7.11 -2.61 -18.42
CA GLU A 154 -7.28 -3.98 -18.93
C GLU A 154 -8.76 -4.42 -18.83
N LEU A 155 -9.43 -4.09 -17.74
CA LEU A 155 -10.85 -4.38 -17.57
C LEU A 155 -11.71 -3.62 -18.58
N GLN A 156 -11.44 -2.33 -18.84
CA GLN A 156 -12.09 -1.54 -19.88
C GLN A 156 -11.90 -2.16 -21.26
N PHE A 157 -10.69 -2.61 -21.57
CA PHE A 157 -10.38 -3.33 -22.81
C PHE A 157 -11.19 -4.62 -22.93
N LEU A 158 -11.27 -5.44 -21.89
CA LEU A 158 -12.03 -6.69 -21.87
C LEU A 158 -13.54 -6.45 -22.04
N LEU A 159 -14.08 -5.41 -21.41
CA LEU A 159 -15.49 -5.03 -21.57
C LEU A 159 -15.79 -4.60 -23.01
N LYS A 160 -14.95 -3.80 -23.64
CA LYS A 160 -15.05 -3.43 -25.07
C LYS A 160 -14.97 -4.66 -25.96
N LYS A 161 -13.99 -5.54 -25.72
CA LYS A 161 -13.81 -6.80 -26.44
C LYS A 161 -15.04 -7.69 -26.34
N ARG A 162 -15.63 -7.84 -25.14
CA ARG A 162 -16.88 -8.58 -24.92
C ARG A 162 -18.00 -8.02 -25.79
N GLY A 163 -18.20 -6.69 -25.77
CA GLY A 163 -19.23 -6.03 -26.56
C GLY A 163 -19.07 -6.22 -28.06
N ILE A 164 -17.82 -6.25 -28.58
CA ILE A 164 -17.52 -6.55 -29.98
C ILE A 164 -17.85 -8.01 -30.31
N LEU A 165 -17.42 -8.94 -29.48
CA LEU A 165 -17.67 -10.38 -29.66
C LEU A 165 -19.17 -10.70 -29.62
N GLN A 166 -19.95 -10.07 -28.72
CA GLN A 166 -21.40 -10.21 -28.68
C GLN A 166 -22.08 -9.74 -29.98
N LYS A 167 -21.66 -8.60 -30.53
CA LYS A 167 -22.14 -8.13 -31.83
C LYS A 167 -21.76 -9.10 -32.96
N GLN A 168 -20.54 -9.63 -32.93
CA GLN A 168 -20.06 -10.59 -33.92
C GLN A 168 -20.85 -11.92 -33.83
N GLU A 169 -21.11 -12.42 -32.64
CA GLU A 169 -21.95 -13.61 -32.39
C GLU A 169 -23.35 -13.42 -32.97
N ALA A 170 -24.02 -12.31 -32.68
CA ALA A 170 -25.34 -12.01 -33.22
C ALA A 170 -25.38 -11.94 -34.75
N ILE A 171 -24.30 -11.45 -35.38
CA ILE A 171 -24.18 -11.44 -36.85
C ILE A 171 -23.99 -12.86 -37.37
N ARG A 172 -23.11 -13.67 -36.75
CA ARG A 172 -22.86 -15.07 -37.12
C ARG A 172 -24.11 -15.92 -37.00
N GLU A 173 -24.87 -15.78 -35.94
CA GLU A 173 -26.18 -16.44 -35.78
C GLU A 173 -27.20 -16.07 -36.88
N LYS A 174 -27.22 -14.80 -37.32
CA LYS A 174 -28.04 -14.41 -38.46
C LYS A 174 -27.61 -15.09 -39.76
N ILE A 175 -26.31 -15.17 -40.02
CA ILE A 175 -25.75 -15.86 -41.20
C ILE A 175 -26.08 -17.35 -41.12
N GLU A 176 -25.92 -17.99 -39.97
CA GLU A 176 -26.24 -19.40 -39.77
C GLU A 176 -27.73 -19.67 -40.07
N ARG A 177 -28.63 -18.84 -39.54
CA ARG A 177 -30.08 -18.93 -39.84
C ARG A 177 -30.40 -18.78 -41.32
N ILE A 178 -29.75 -17.85 -42.02
CA ILE A 178 -29.95 -17.67 -43.47
C ILE A 178 -29.43 -18.92 -44.23
N ARG A 179 -28.27 -19.46 -43.84
CA ARG A 179 -27.71 -20.69 -44.47
C ARG A 179 -28.61 -21.91 -44.22
N GLU A 180 -29.18 -22.02 -43.04
CA GLU A 180 -30.15 -23.10 -42.73
C GLU A 180 -31.41 -22.99 -43.62
N GLN A 181 -31.99 -21.79 -43.77
CA GLN A 181 -33.14 -21.57 -44.66
C GLN A 181 -32.81 -21.87 -46.12
N ARG A 182 -31.65 -21.45 -46.63
CA ARG A 182 -31.22 -21.69 -48.00
C ARG A 182 -31.03 -23.21 -48.26
N LYS A 183 -30.55 -23.96 -47.27
CA LYS A 183 -30.46 -25.42 -47.31
C LYS A 183 -31.85 -26.05 -47.40
N ILE A 184 -32.82 -25.62 -46.58
CA ILE A 184 -34.20 -26.11 -46.58
C ILE A 184 -34.83 -25.90 -47.97
N HIS A 185 -34.54 -24.81 -48.64
CA HIS A 185 -35.01 -24.52 -50.02
C HIS A 185 -34.12 -25.11 -51.11
N ALA A 186 -33.18 -26.04 -50.77
CA ALA A 186 -32.27 -26.67 -51.70
C ALA A 186 -31.38 -25.70 -52.53
N LEU A 187 -31.14 -24.49 -52.00
CA LEU A 187 -30.31 -23.45 -52.64
C LEU A 187 -28.83 -23.59 -52.25
N ASP A 188 -28.54 -24.20 -51.11
CA ASP A 188 -27.16 -24.41 -50.61
C ASP A 188 -26.99 -25.87 -50.18
N GLY A 189 -25.74 -26.38 -50.27
CA GLY A 189 -25.35 -27.69 -49.77
C GLY A 189 -25.13 -27.70 -48.23
N GLU A 190 -24.77 -28.87 -47.71
CA GLU A 190 -24.51 -29.04 -46.26
C GLU A 190 -23.25 -28.31 -45.78
N LEU A 191 -22.18 -28.25 -46.62
CA LEU A 191 -20.91 -27.64 -46.25
C LEU A 191 -21.01 -26.14 -45.80
N PRO A 192 -21.67 -25.24 -46.55
CA PRO A 192 -21.83 -23.88 -46.12
C PRO A 192 -22.56 -23.68 -44.79
N ARG A 193 -23.49 -24.59 -44.49
CA ARG A 193 -24.19 -24.62 -43.19
C ARG A 193 -23.28 -24.98 -42.04
N LEU A 194 -22.51 -26.07 -42.22
CA LEU A 194 -21.55 -26.56 -41.22
C LEU A 194 -20.43 -25.53 -40.94
N ASP A 195 -19.92 -24.87 -41.98
CA ASP A 195 -18.92 -23.83 -41.89
C ASP A 195 -19.47 -22.61 -41.10
N SER A 196 -20.71 -22.16 -41.40
CA SER A 196 -21.35 -21.10 -40.63
C SER A 196 -21.53 -21.46 -39.17
N LYS A 197 -21.94 -22.71 -38.87
CA LYS A 197 -22.11 -23.21 -37.50
C LYS A 197 -20.76 -23.26 -36.76
N SER A 198 -19.70 -23.75 -37.41
CA SER A 198 -18.35 -23.76 -36.83
C SER A 198 -17.90 -22.33 -36.48
N SER A 199 -18.08 -21.40 -37.42
CA SER A 199 -17.74 -19.96 -37.20
C SER A 199 -18.52 -19.33 -36.05
N THR A 200 -19.79 -19.71 -35.83
CA THR A 200 -20.58 -19.25 -34.66
C THR A 200 -20.02 -19.81 -33.36
N LEU A 201 -19.71 -21.13 -33.36
CA LEU A 201 -19.13 -21.78 -32.17
C LEU A 201 -17.76 -21.21 -31.79
N ASP A 202 -16.92 -20.86 -32.76
CA ASP A 202 -15.63 -20.22 -32.53
C ASP A 202 -15.78 -18.89 -31.78
N VAL A 203 -16.72 -18.04 -32.20
CA VAL A 203 -17.00 -16.76 -31.54
C VAL A 203 -17.57 -16.97 -30.16
N SER A 204 -18.49 -17.92 -29.98
CA SER A 204 -19.05 -18.26 -28.68
C SER A 204 -17.97 -18.81 -27.72
N ALA A 205 -16.99 -19.57 -28.23
CA ALA A 205 -15.86 -20.06 -27.45
C ALA A 205 -14.97 -18.89 -26.97
N LEU A 206 -14.70 -17.90 -27.85
CA LEU A 206 -13.94 -16.69 -27.46
C LEU A 206 -14.68 -15.87 -26.42
N LEU A 207 -16.02 -15.74 -26.55
CA LEU A 207 -16.83 -15.02 -25.58
C LEU A 207 -16.74 -15.66 -24.19
N ARG A 208 -16.87 -17.01 -24.12
CA ARG A 208 -16.73 -17.75 -22.85
C ARG A 208 -15.34 -17.62 -22.21
N GLN A 209 -14.30 -17.27 -22.96
CA GLN A 209 -12.95 -17.02 -22.41
C GLN A 209 -12.80 -15.59 -21.86
N VAL A 210 -13.62 -14.65 -22.33
CA VAL A 210 -13.52 -13.25 -21.89
C VAL A 210 -14.18 -13.03 -20.54
N ASP A 211 -15.34 -13.63 -20.29
CA ASP A 211 -16.08 -13.41 -19.05
C ASP A 211 -15.28 -13.77 -17.78
N PRO A 212 -14.59 -14.94 -17.67
CA PRO A 212 -13.74 -15.24 -16.51
C PRO A 212 -12.60 -14.24 -16.30
N LYS A 213 -12.05 -13.68 -17.39
CA LYS A 213 -11.01 -12.65 -17.29
C LYS A 213 -11.53 -11.33 -16.75
N ILE A 214 -12.77 -10.97 -17.11
CA ILE A 214 -13.43 -9.80 -16.53
C ILE A 214 -13.60 -9.99 -15.03
N ASP A 215 -14.09 -11.15 -14.60
CA ASP A 215 -14.27 -11.47 -13.18
C ASP A 215 -12.93 -11.46 -12.43
N GLU A 216 -11.87 -12.01 -13.02
CA GLU A 216 -10.52 -11.98 -12.47
C GLU A 216 -10.04 -10.54 -12.21
N HIS A 217 -10.19 -9.64 -13.19
CA HIS A 217 -9.77 -8.24 -13.04
C HIS A 217 -10.63 -7.47 -12.04
N VAL A 218 -11.92 -7.77 -11.96
CA VAL A 218 -12.80 -7.21 -10.91
C VAL A 218 -12.35 -7.64 -9.51
N HIS A 219 -12.03 -8.92 -9.32
CA HIS A 219 -11.50 -9.42 -8.05
C HIS A 219 -10.14 -8.78 -7.70
N MET A 220 -9.28 -8.61 -8.70
CA MET A 220 -7.99 -7.94 -8.51
C MET A 220 -8.16 -6.47 -8.10
N LEU A 221 -9.13 -5.75 -8.69
CA LEU A 221 -9.48 -4.40 -8.25
C LEU A 221 -10.00 -4.38 -6.80
N HIS A 222 -10.86 -5.32 -6.40
CA HIS A 222 -11.33 -5.43 -5.01
C HIS A 222 -10.16 -5.62 -4.04
N GLN A 223 -9.22 -6.50 -4.39
CA GLN A 223 -8.01 -6.74 -3.58
C GLN A 223 -7.14 -5.48 -3.46
N LEU A 224 -6.91 -4.78 -4.58
CA LEU A 224 -6.07 -3.58 -4.62
C LEU A 224 -6.71 -2.40 -3.90
N THR A 225 -8.03 -2.27 -3.96
CA THR A 225 -8.78 -1.17 -3.31
C THR A 225 -9.10 -1.44 -1.84
N GLY A 226 -8.96 -2.70 -1.38
CA GLY A 226 -9.37 -3.12 -0.04
C GLY A 226 -10.89 -3.26 0.11
N MET A 227 -11.63 -3.35 -1.02
CA MET A 227 -13.06 -3.60 -1.03
C MET A 227 -13.40 -5.02 -0.59
N THR A 228 -14.58 -5.18 0.01
CA THR A 228 -15.13 -6.51 0.27
C THR A 228 -15.64 -7.13 -1.04
N PRO A 229 -15.64 -8.49 -1.17
CA PRO A 229 -16.11 -9.16 -2.38
C PRO A 229 -17.58 -8.84 -2.74
N ASP A 230 -18.38 -8.42 -1.76
CA ASP A 230 -19.81 -8.12 -1.94
C ASP A 230 -20.06 -6.68 -2.46
N GLU A 231 -19.06 -5.82 -2.40
CA GLU A 231 -19.16 -4.46 -2.94
C GLU A 231 -19.18 -4.48 -4.47
N LYS A 232 -20.23 -3.90 -5.06
CA LYS A 232 -20.36 -3.82 -6.52
C LYS A 232 -19.64 -2.57 -7.03
N VAL A 233 -18.60 -2.77 -7.83
CA VAL A 233 -18.01 -1.68 -8.62
C VAL A 233 -18.82 -1.51 -9.89
N THR A 234 -19.50 -0.39 -10.03
CA THR A 234 -20.21 -0.05 -11.27
C THR A 234 -19.22 0.55 -12.25
N ILE A 235 -18.67 -0.30 -13.12
CA ILE A 235 -17.74 0.13 -14.16
C ILE A 235 -18.53 0.56 -15.38
N LYS A 236 -18.53 1.85 -15.65
CA LYS A 236 -19.10 2.40 -16.88
C LYS A 236 -18.08 2.23 -18.01
N GLN A 237 -18.53 1.70 -19.15
CA GLN A 237 -17.68 1.64 -20.35
C GLN A 237 -17.40 3.07 -20.83
N GLN A 238 -16.14 3.45 -20.84
CA GLN A 238 -15.73 4.78 -21.30
C GLN A 238 -15.57 4.88 -22.83
N ALA A 239 -15.80 6.08 -23.33
CA ALA A 239 -15.35 6.46 -24.66
C ALA A 239 -13.82 6.49 -24.70
N GLU A 240 -13.24 6.23 -25.87
CA GLU A 240 -11.77 6.18 -26.02
C GLU A 240 -11.14 7.50 -25.61
N THR A 241 -10.41 7.50 -24.51
CA THR A 241 -9.58 8.62 -24.10
C THR A 241 -8.14 8.31 -24.50
N CYS A 242 -7.69 8.89 -25.59
CA CYS A 242 -6.28 8.81 -25.98
C CYS A 242 -5.48 9.77 -25.09
N LEU A 243 -4.80 9.26 -24.07
CA LEU A 243 -3.81 10.03 -23.35
C LEU A 243 -2.60 10.28 -24.22
N HIS A 244 -2.46 11.50 -24.71
CA HIS A 244 -1.21 11.95 -25.33
C HIS A 244 -0.25 12.36 -24.20
N VAL A 245 0.47 11.39 -23.66
CA VAL A 245 1.58 11.67 -22.76
C VAL A 245 2.81 11.94 -23.61
N GLY A 246 3.13 13.22 -23.78
CA GLY A 246 4.40 13.60 -24.37
C GLY A 246 5.54 13.16 -23.47
N LEU A 247 6.37 12.22 -23.94
CA LEU A 247 7.62 11.90 -23.25
C LEU A 247 8.54 13.11 -23.30
N PRO A 248 9.17 13.52 -22.19
CA PRO A 248 10.16 14.58 -22.21
C PRO A 248 11.29 14.21 -23.14
N LYS A 249 11.74 15.16 -23.95
CA LYS A 249 12.80 14.95 -24.97
C LYS A 249 14.15 14.57 -24.35
N GLU A 250 14.37 14.93 -23.09
CA GLU A 250 15.56 14.60 -22.33
C GLU A 250 15.17 13.93 -21.02
N LEU A 251 15.52 12.65 -20.87
CA LEU A 251 15.43 11.92 -19.62
C LEU A 251 16.69 12.26 -18.82
N SER A 252 16.60 13.24 -17.93
CA SER A 252 17.72 13.61 -17.08
C SER A 252 17.98 12.54 -16.00
N LEU A 253 19.25 12.42 -15.56
CA LEU A 253 19.63 11.57 -14.41
C LEU A 253 18.83 11.91 -13.13
N ASP A 254 18.25 13.10 -13.07
CA ASP A 254 17.36 13.58 -12.04
C ASP A 254 16.12 12.69 -11.82
N LEU A 255 15.59 12.08 -12.91
CA LEU A 255 14.49 11.13 -12.79
C LEU A 255 14.87 9.88 -12.00
N VAL A 256 16.12 9.44 -12.09
CA VAL A 256 16.64 8.32 -11.31
C VAL A 256 16.73 8.71 -9.83
N ALA A 257 17.16 9.96 -9.54
CA ALA A 257 17.25 10.46 -8.18
C ALA A 257 15.87 10.62 -7.49
N ARG A 258 14.81 10.82 -8.26
CA ARG A 258 13.42 10.96 -7.77
C ARG A 258 12.71 9.64 -7.46
N ARG A 259 13.29 8.50 -7.81
CA ARG A 259 12.71 7.18 -7.52
C ARG A 259 12.68 6.92 -6.01
N PRO A 260 11.49 6.63 -5.44
CA PRO A 260 11.38 6.44 -3.99
C PRO A 260 12.18 5.25 -3.44
N ASP A 261 12.35 4.18 -4.24
CA ASP A 261 13.17 3.02 -3.86
C ASP A 261 14.65 3.39 -3.70
N LEU A 262 15.18 4.23 -4.60
CA LEU A 262 16.56 4.71 -4.50
C LEU A 262 16.73 5.73 -3.36
N ALA A 263 15.73 6.57 -3.11
CA ALA A 263 15.71 7.48 -1.97
C ALA A 263 15.74 6.72 -0.65
N ALA A 264 15.01 5.59 -0.54
CA ALA A 264 15.04 4.73 0.64
C ALA A 264 16.44 4.12 0.87
N LEU A 265 17.09 3.62 -0.19
CA LEU A 265 18.44 3.06 -0.09
C LEU A 265 19.47 4.12 0.29
N ARG A 266 19.39 5.33 -0.29
CA ARG A 266 20.28 6.45 0.08
C ARG A 266 20.12 6.81 1.55
N ALA A 267 18.90 6.94 2.04
CA ALA A 267 18.62 7.23 3.44
C ALA A 267 19.21 6.17 4.39
N ARG A 268 19.21 4.89 3.99
CA ARG A 268 19.85 3.82 4.78
C ARG A 268 21.38 3.89 4.76
N VAL A 269 21.97 4.25 3.62
CA VAL A 269 23.44 4.46 3.55
C VAL A 269 23.85 5.64 4.44
N GLU A 270 23.06 6.71 4.47
CA GLU A 270 23.30 7.86 5.36
C GLU A 270 23.09 7.51 6.85
N ALA A 271 22.26 6.50 7.14
CA ALA A 271 22.00 6.03 8.50
C ALA A 271 23.09 5.08 9.04
N ALA A 272 23.86 4.43 8.17
CA ALA A 272 24.92 3.47 8.53
C ALA A 272 26.23 4.17 8.88
#